data_80bbceb8e99a5f050a7d3b31b1d2230f
#
_entry.id   80bbceb8e99a5f050a7d3b31b1d2230f
#
_cell.length_a   1.000
_cell.length_b   1.000
_cell.length_c   1.000
_cell.angle_alpha   90.00
_cell.angle_beta   90.00
_cell.angle_gamma   90.00
#
_symmetry.space_group_name_H-M   'P 1'
#
loop_
_entity.id
_entity.type
_entity.pdbx_description
1 polymer ?
#
loop_
_entity_poly.entity_id
_entity_poly.type
_entity_poly.pdbx_seq_one_letter_code
_entity_poly.pdbx_strand_id
1 'polypeptide(L)'
;MRFDIFINMTLGDLCEFKTNFPEADFWLVRKGSETTVGKPVKEFNSEHIGVKVVQTDVLNAQYLYYVFMSLQQGGRFIPMAHGTLRLKNISIRDIKNITIG
;
A
#
# COMPACT_ATOMS: atom_id res chain seq x y z
N MET A 1 -2.56 -25.56 -12.63
CA MET A 1 -2.80 -24.17 -12.19
C MET A 1 -3.29 -24.14 -10.76
N ARG A 2 -2.71 -23.30 -9.97
CA ARG A 2 -2.92 -23.29 -8.53
C ARG A 2 -3.44 -21.91 -8.10
N PHE A 3 -4.73 -21.69 -8.23
CA PHE A 3 -5.36 -20.42 -7.88
C PHE A 3 -5.27 -20.12 -6.37
N ASP A 4 -5.30 -21.18 -5.58
CA ASP A 4 -5.21 -21.03 -4.13
C ASP A 4 -3.90 -20.38 -3.68
N ILE A 5 -2.84 -20.50 -4.46
CA ILE A 5 -1.56 -19.85 -4.17
C ILE A 5 -1.74 -18.33 -4.14
N PHE A 6 -2.45 -17.80 -5.14
CA PHE A 6 -2.67 -16.35 -5.23
C PHE A 6 -3.63 -15.85 -4.16
N ILE A 7 -4.65 -16.65 -3.83
CA ILE A 7 -5.64 -16.28 -2.82
C ILE A 7 -4.99 -16.12 -1.46
N ASN A 8 -3.97 -16.92 -1.16
CA ASN A 8 -3.31 -16.90 0.13
C ASN A 8 -2.12 -15.97 0.22
N MET A 9 -1.76 -15.30 -0.88
CA MET A 9 -0.63 -14.37 -0.87
C MET A 9 -1.02 -13.03 -0.28
N THR A 10 -0.10 -12.43 0.45
CA THR A 10 -0.26 -11.06 0.95
C THR A 10 0.61 -10.13 0.13
N LEU A 11 0.36 -8.83 0.25
CA LEU A 11 1.21 -7.85 -0.42
C LEU A 11 2.65 -7.90 0.09
N GLY A 12 2.85 -8.29 1.35
CA GLY A 12 4.20 -8.49 1.89
C GLY A 12 4.98 -9.60 1.20
N ASP A 13 4.28 -10.58 0.61
CA ASP A 13 4.92 -11.65 -0.16
C ASP A 13 5.37 -11.19 -1.53
N LEU A 14 4.73 -10.17 -2.08
CA LEU A 14 4.91 -9.74 -3.47
C LEU A 14 5.68 -8.43 -3.60
N CYS A 15 5.75 -7.64 -2.53
CA CYS A 15 6.29 -6.29 -2.58
C CYS A 15 7.21 -6.02 -1.40
N GLU A 16 8.06 -5.03 -1.57
CA GLU A 16 8.87 -4.46 -0.51
C GLU A 16 8.25 -3.13 -0.09
N PHE A 17 8.12 -2.90 1.21
CA PHE A 17 7.55 -1.68 1.77
C PHE A 17 8.51 -1.09 2.80
N LYS A 18 8.88 0.17 2.62
CA LYS A 18 9.66 0.88 3.63
C LYS A 18 9.56 2.39 3.43
N THR A 19 9.88 3.14 4.46
CA THR A 19 9.98 4.59 4.36
C THR A 19 11.36 4.95 3.79
N ASN A 20 11.50 6.21 3.37
CA ASN A 20 12.74 6.71 2.78
C ASN A 20 13.24 5.80 1.64
N PHE A 21 12.35 5.53 0.71
CA PHE A 21 12.57 4.53 -0.34
C PHE A 21 12.50 5.16 -1.73
N PRO A 22 13.56 5.86 -2.17
CA PRO A 22 13.53 6.55 -3.46
C PRO A 22 13.38 5.61 -4.66
N GLU A 23 13.78 4.33 -4.53
CA GLU A 23 13.70 3.35 -5.62
C GLU A 23 12.33 2.70 -5.75
N ALA A 24 11.36 3.09 -4.93
CA ALA A 24 10.03 2.49 -4.97
C ALA A 24 9.32 2.81 -6.29
N ASP A 25 8.34 1.97 -6.62
CA ASP A 25 7.51 2.18 -7.81
C ASP A 25 6.51 3.32 -7.60
N PHE A 26 6.03 3.47 -6.38
CA PHE A 26 5.17 4.57 -5.95
C PHE A 26 5.18 4.62 -4.42
N TRP A 27 4.49 5.62 -3.85
CA TRP A 27 4.49 5.84 -2.41
C TRP A 27 3.07 6.00 -1.90
N LEU A 28 2.84 5.60 -0.65
CA LEU A 28 1.56 5.76 0.03
C LEU A 28 1.69 6.82 1.10
N VAL A 29 0.72 7.72 1.18
CA VAL A 29 0.69 8.74 2.23
C VAL A 29 0.54 8.02 3.57
N ARG A 30 1.58 8.08 4.41
CA ARG A 30 1.60 7.37 5.69
C ARG A 30 0.82 8.11 6.77
N LYS A 31 0.89 9.42 6.77
CA LYS A 31 0.22 10.26 7.75
C LYS A 31 -0.64 11.30 7.06
N GLY A 32 -1.84 11.49 7.53
CA GLY A 32 -2.74 12.47 6.97
C GLY A 32 -4.13 12.35 7.56
N SER A 33 -5.06 13.08 6.97
CA SER A 33 -6.47 12.99 7.37
C SER A 33 -7.07 11.68 6.87
N GLU A 34 -8.30 11.41 7.26
CA GLU A 34 -9.04 10.25 6.77
C GLU A 34 -9.15 10.21 5.25
N THR A 35 -9.17 11.38 4.62
CA THR A 35 -9.33 11.47 3.17
C THR A 35 -8.02 11.35 2.41
N THR A 36 -6.87 11.40 3.09
CA THR A 36 -5.57 11.38 2.42
C THR A 36 -4.71 10.19 2.81
N VAL A 37 -4.89 9.63 4.00
CA VAL A 37 -4.05 8.51 4.46
C VAL A 37 -4.22 7.31 3.53
N GLY A 38 -3.11 6.72 3.14
CA GLY A 38 -3.11 5.57 2.23
C GLY A 38 -3.16 5.92 0.76
N LYS A 39 -3.29 7.21 0.41
CA LYS A 39 -3.38 7.62 -0.98
C LYS A 39 -2.06 7.33 -1.70
N PRO A 40 -2.10 6.65 -2.86
CA PRO A 40 -0.87 6.44 -3.63
C PRO A 40 -0.49 7.71 -4.38
N VAL A 41 0.81 8.00 -4.38
CA VAL A 41 1.38 9.13 -5.09
C VAL A 41 2.62 8.68 -5.85
N LYS A 42 2.96 9.39 -6.91
CA LYS A 42 4.07 9.01 -7.79
C LYS A 42 5.35 9.76 -7.50
N GLU A 43 5.33 10.69 -6.56
CA GLU A 43 6.51 11.46 -6.21
C GLU A 43 7.11 10.95 -4.91
N PHE A 44 8.44 10.85 -4.88
CA PHE A 44 9.16 10.42 -3.69
C PHE A 44 8.94 11.38 -2.53
N ASN A 45 8.71 10.81 -1.35
CA ASN A 45 8.70 11.54 -0.09
C ASN A 45 9.23 10.57 0.96
N SER A 46 10.25 11.00 1.70
CA SER A 46 10.91 10.13 2.67
C SER A 46 10.00 9.70 3.81
N GLU A 47 8.92 10.45 4.06
CA GLU A 47 7.96 10.15 5.12
C GLU A 47 6.89 9.16 4.70
N HIS A 48 6.70 8.97 3.39
CA HIS A 48 5.69 8.08 2.87
C HIS A 48 6.21 6.64 2.83
N ILE A 49 5.28 5.69 2.74
CA ILE A 49 5.65 4.28 2.58
C ILE A 49 5.89 4.01 1.10
N GLY A 50 7.14 3.73 0.73
CA GLY A 50 7.46 3.33 -0.63
C GLY A 50 7.05 1.90 -0.88
N VAL A 51 6.50 1.64 -2.06
CA VAL A 51 6.02 0.33 -2.48
C VAL A 51 6.82 -0.08 -3.72
N LYS A 52 7.49 -1.21 -3.64
CA LYS A 52 8.20 -1.76 -4.79
C LYS A 52 7.74 -3.19 -5.02
N VAL A 53 7.19 -3.45 -6.21
CA VAL A 53 6.79 -4.80 -6.58
C VAL A 53 8.04 -5.61 -6.87
N VAL A 54 8.19 -6.72 -6.14
CA VAL A 54 9.33 -7.63 -6.29
C VAL A 54 8.98 -8.77 -7.24
N GLN A 55 7.78 -9.32 -7.11
CA GLN A 55 7.30 -10.42 -7.96
C GLN A 55 6.62 -9.85 -9.20
N THR A 56 7.41 -9.28 -10.11
CA THR A 56 6.89 -8.54 -11.26
C THR A 56 6.20 -9.44 -12.30
N ASP A 57 6.44 -10.73 -12.28
CA ASP A 57 5.73 -11.70 -13.13
C ASP A 57 4.36 -12.07 -12.58
N VAL A 58 4.09 -11.72 -11.32
CA VAL A 58 2.81 -11.99 -10.66
C VAL A 58 1.96 -10.72 -10.57
N LEU A 59 2.61 -9.57 -10.31
CA LEU A 59 1.91 -8.33 -9.99
C LEU A 59 2.54 -7.16 -10.73
N ASN A 60 1.71 -6.38 -11.38
CA ASN A 60 2.13 -5.18 -12.11
C ASN A 60 2.03 -3.97 -11.18
N ALA A 61 3.10 -3.16 -11.14
CA ALA A 61 3.16 -2.00 -10.25
C ALA A 61 2.09 -0.95 -10.56
N GLN A 62 1.83 -0.71 -11.85
CA GLN A 62 0.82 0.26 -12.25
C GLN A 62 -0.58 -0.19 -11.86
N TYR A 63 -0.86 -1.48 -12.03
CA TYR A 63 -2.13 -2.06 -11.60
C TYR A 63 -2.28 -1.88 -10.08
N LEU A 64 -1.23 -2.20 -9.33
CA LEU A 64 -1.27 -2.08 -7.87
C LEU A 64 -1.48 -0.64 -7.43
N TYR A 65 -0.89 0.31 -8.14
CA TYR A 65 -1.12 1.73 -7.86
C TYR A 65 -2.62 2.06 -7.90
N TYR A 66 -3.31 1.60 -8.92
CA TYR A 66 -4.75 1.84 -9.05
C TYR A 66 -5.58 1.04 -8.05
N VAL A 67 -5.11 -0.13 -7.66
CA VAL A 67 -5.76 -0.90 -6.58
C VAL A 67 -5.71 -0.10 -5.28
N PHE A 68 -4.54 0.45 -4.93
CA PHE A 68 -4.43 1.28 -3.74
C PHE A 68 -5.28 2.56 -3.84
N MET A 69 -5.34 3.16 -5.01
CA MET A 69 -6.20 4.32 -5.23
C MET A 69 -7.65 3.97 -4.93
N SER A 70 -8.12 2.84 -5.44
CA SER A 70 -9.47 2.36 -5.22
C SER A 70 -9.75 2.06 -3.75
N LEU A 71 -8.80 1.41 -3.07
CA LEU A 71 -8.94 1.11 -1.65
C LEU A 71 -9.03 2.38 -0.83
N GLN A 72 -8.21 3.37 -1.14
CA GLN A 72 -8.19 4.63 -0.42
C GLN A 72 -9.49 5.40 -0.63
N GLN A 73 -9.96 5.48 -1.87
CA GLN A 73 -11.21 6.17 -2.20
C GLN A 73 -12.42 5.47 -1.57
N GLY A 74 -12.35 4.17 -1.42
CA GLY A 74 -13.41 3.39 -0.77
C GLY A 74 -13.36 3.40 0.74
N GLY A 75 -12.43 4.15 1.34
CA GLY A 75 -12.30 4.25 2.79
C GLY A 75 -11.74 3.01 3.47
N ARG A 76 -11.08 2.13 2.71
CA ARG A 76 -10.59 0.85 3.25
C ARG A 76 -9.43 1.02 4.21
N PHE A 77 -8.72 2.13 4.15
CA PHE A 77 -7.62 2.39 5.08
C PHE A 77 -8.07 2.98 6.41
N ILE A 78 -9.29 3.51 6.49
CA ILE A 78 -9.77 4.14 7.71
C ILE A 78 -9.78 3.17 8.90
N PRO A 79 -10.32 1.94 8.77
CA PRO A 79 -10.34 1.02 9.93
C PRO A 79 -8.95 0.53 10.35
N MET A 80 -7.97 0.54 9.46
CA MET A 80 -6.62 0.10 9.83
C MET A 80 -5.70 1.26 10.23
N ALA A 81 -6.16 2.50 10.08
CA ALA A 81 -5.36 3.67 10.45
C ALA A 81 -5.52 3.97 11.93
N HIS A 82 -4.46 4.55 12.51
CA HIS A 82 -4.40 4.91 13.93
C HIS A 82 -4.34 6.42 14.08
N GLY A 83 -4.84 6.94 15.19
CA GLY A 83 -4.77 8.37 15.49
C GLY A 83 -6.12 9.05 15.47
N THR A 84 -6.10 10.39 15.43
CA THR A 84 -7.32 11.21 15.43
C THR A 84 -7.87 11.34 14.01
N LEU A 85 -9.07 11.96 13.88
CA LEU A 85 -9.69 12.18 12.58
C LEU A 85 -8.81 13.00 11.62
N ARG A 86 -8.03 13.94 12.16
CA ARG A 86 -7.23 14.84 11.34
C ARG A 86 -5.81 14.36 11.15
N LEU A 87 -5.36 13.48 12.02
CA LEU A 87 -3.97 13.00 11.96
C LEU A 87 -3.98 11.49 12.15
N LYS A 88 -4.18 10.80 11.06
CA LYS A 88 -4.15 9.34 11.02
C LYS A 88 -2.85 8.86 10.42
N ASN A 89 -2.45 7.67 10.80
CA ASN A 89 -1.30 7.02 10.19
C ASN A 89 -1.59 5.55 9.96
N ILE A 90 -0.95 5.00 8.92
CA ILE A 90 -1.02 3.57 8.61
C ILE A 90 0.36 2.97 8.82
N SER A 91 0.40 1.71 9.20
CA SER A 91 1.66 1.01 9.42
C SER A 91 2.00 0.11 8.23
N ILE A 92 3.30 -0.08 8.02
CA ILE A 92 3.79 -1.00 7.00
C ILE A 92 3.25 -2.40 7.27
N ARG A 93 3.19 -2.79 8.53
CA ARG A 93 2.71 -4.10 8.95
C ARG A 93 1.28 -4.36 8.47
N ASP A 94 0.40 -3.36 8.61
CA ASP A 94 -0.99 -3.51 8.18
C ASP A 94 -1.10 -3.62 6.66
N ILE A 95 -0.29 -2.83 5.94
CA ILE A 95 -0.27 -2.89 4.48
C ILE A 95 0.22 -4.25 3.99
N LYS A 96 1.29 -4.77 4.60
CA LYS A 96 1.84 -6.07 4.22
C LYS A 96 0.84 -7.21 4.37
N ASN A 97 -0.07 -7.09 5.30
CA ASN A 97 -1.04 -8.14 5.60
C ASN A 97 -2.27 -8.12 4.70
N ILE A 98 -2.39 -7.15 3.81
CA ILE A 98 -3.49 -7.13 2.85
C ILE A 98 -3.35 -8.34 1.92
N THR A 99 -4.38 -9.15 1.85
CA THR A 99 -4.40 -10.30 0.95
C THR A 99 -4.81 -9.87 -0.44
N ILE A 100 -4.24 -10.55 -1.43
CA ILE A 100 -4.56 -10.33 -2.83
C ILE A 100 -5.23 -11.59 -3.37
N GLY A 101 -6.29 -11.40 -4.13
CA GLY A 101 -6.98 -12.57 -4.67
C GLY A 101 -8.43 -12.35 -4.95
#